data_fd8f1ac11616daec585bf91671331111
#
_entry.id   fd8f1ac11616daec585bf91671331111
#
_cell.length_a   1.000
_cell.length_b   1.000
_cell.length_c   1.000
_cell.angle_alpha   90.00
_cell.angle_beta   90.00
_cell.angle_gamma   90.00
#
_symmetry.space_group_name_H-M   'P 1'
#
loop_
_entity.id
_entity.type
_entity.pdbx_description
1 polymer ?
#
loop_
_entity_poly.entity_id
_entity_poly.type
_entity_poly.pdbx_seq_one_letter_code
_entity_poly.pdbx_strand_id
1 'polypeptide(L)'
;MHRMKKLLYLFFLANPLFSSAQIADSAKREVKLQGAINFRDVGGYATKDGRHVKWGKIYRSAELNNLTDADLLKLQQLGIARVDDFRGPFEVKLAPDKIPLNATRIDLPSGSEHIGDSGSSFSKTMMKGNGDLLMLNFYSNTAPFANRYRPVFKELLQLNPDSALLFHCTAGKDRTGIAAALILYALGVNEKTIMRDYLATNYYRTSENEKAISGMVKNYGMDEATARKMTEAKEKYLNATFVSIIRQYGTVNHYLESVMGLDKKMLQKLRTLYLN
;
A
#
# COMPACT_ATOMS: atom_id res chain seq x y z
N MET A 1 13.81 -48.16 28.79
CA MET A 1 12.41 -47.73 28.57
C MET A 1 12.35 -46.20 28.60
N HIS A 2 12.46 -45.55 27.45
CA HIS A 2 12.36 -44.07 27.31
C HIS A 2 10.95 -43.74 26.79
N ARG A 3 10.16 -43.11 27.62
CA ARG A 3 8.84 -42.59 27.27
C ARG A 3 9.02 -41.33 26.44
N MET A 4 8.82 -41.38 25.13
CA MET A 4 8.64 -40.22 24.26
C MET A 4 7.31 -39.54 24.59
N LYS A 5 7.36 -38.34 25.15
CA LYS A 5 6.20 -37.44 25.26
C LYS A 5 5.89 -36.88 23.89
N LYS A 6 4.79 -37.34 23.28
CA LYS A 6 4.22 -36.72 22.07
C LYS A 6 3.66 -35.36 22.43
N LEU A 7 4.36 -34.31 21.98
CA LEU A 7 3.87 -32.93 22.06
C LEU A 7 2.86 -32.74 20.94
N LEU A 8 1.58 -32.67 21.29
CA LEU A 8 0.48 -32.41 20.36
C LEU A 8 0.51 -30.90 20.05
N TYR A 9 1.03 -30.52 18.88
CA TYR A 9 0.86 -29.16 18.35
C TYR A 9 -0.58 -29.01 17.87
N LEU A 10 -1.41 -28.34 18.65
CA LEU A 10 -2.70 -27.81 18.19
C LEU A 10 -2.39 -26.64 17.23
N PHE A 11 -2.46 -26.92 15.93
CA PHE A 11 -2.57 -25.89 14.92
C PHE A 11 -3.96 -25.25 15.06
N PHE A 12 -4.03 -24.10 15.74
CA PHE A 12 -5.14 -23.18 15.57
C PHE A 12 -5.08 -22.64 14.15
N LEU A 13 -5.92 -23.16 13.28
CA LEU A 13 -6.30 -22.51 12.02
C LEU A 13 -7.10 -21.25 12.38
N ALA A 14 -6.42 -20.17 12.73
CA ALA A 14 -7.03 -18.86 12.81
C ALA A 14 -7.33 -18.42 11.38
N ASN A 15 -8.56 -18.64 10.92
CA ASN A 15 -9.12 -17.83 9.83
C ASN A 15 -8.92 -16.36 10.27
N PRO A 16 -8.32 -15.49 9.43
CA PRO A 16 -8.19 -14.08 9.75
C PRO A 16 -9.53 -13.38 9.50
N LEU A 17 -10.52 -13.72 10.30
CA LEU A 17 -11.69 -12.86 10.46
C LEU A 17 -11.15 -11.58 11.11
N PHE A 18 -11.29 -10.46 10.43
CA PHE A 18 -10.98 -9.15 11.02
C PHE A 18 -11.69 -9.08 12.38
N SER A 19 -10.95 -8.81 13.44
CA SER A 19 -11.56 -8.62 14.75
C SER A 19 -12.49 -7.39 14.69
N SER A 20 -13.55 -7.38 15.49
CA SER A 20 -14.46 -6.23 15.58
C SER A 20 -13.73 -4.90 15.85
N ALA A 21 -12.65 -4.93 16.63
CA ALA A 21 -11.79 -3.79 16.87
C ALA A 21 -11.04 -3.33 15.60
N GLN A 22 -10.61 -4.26 14.75
CA GLN A 22 -9.94 -3.94 13.49
C GLN A 22 -10.91 -3.35 12.47
N ILE A 23 -12.14 -3.84 12.41
CA ILE A 23 -13.22 -3.27 11.58
C ILE A 23 -13.54 -1.85 12.04
N ALA A 24 -13.69 -1.60 13.34
CA ALA A 24 -13.97 -0.27 13.89
C ALA A 24 -12.83 0.73 13.60
N ASP A 25 -11.57 0.33 13.74
CA ASP A 25 -10.41 1.16 13.39
C ASP A 25 -10.37 1.46 11.88
N SER A 26 -10.66 0.47 11.03
CA SER A 26 -10.75 0.67 9.58
C SER A 26 -11.86 1.64 9.21
N ALA A 27 -13.06 1.49 9.79
CA ALA A 27 -14.18 2.39 9.53
C ALA A 27 -13.89 3.85 9.94
N LYS A 28 -13.14 4.06 11.04
CA LYS A 28 -12.72 5.40 11.48
C LYS A 28 -11.79 6.09 10.48
N ARG A 29 -10.95 5.33 9.77
CA ARG A 29 -9.95 5.86 8.81
C ARG A 29 -10.54 6.11 7.45
N GLU A 30 -11.63 5.42 7.13
CA GLU A 30 -12.26 5.49 5.83
C GLU A 30 -12.77 6.91 5.52
N VAL A 31 -12.38 7.41 4.37
CA VAL A 31 -12.99 8.59 3.76
C VAL A 31 -13.88 8.10 2.62
N LYS A 32 -15.18 8.08 2.86
CA LYS A 32 -16.15 7.64 1.86
C LYS A 32 -16.21 8.64 0.71
N LEU A 33 -15.90 8.15 -0.49
CA LEU A 33 -16.00 8.84 -1.76
C LEU A 33 -16.94 8.06 -2.67
N GLN A 34 -17.54 8.74 -3.65
CA GLN A 34 -18.44 8.11 -4.63
C GLN A 34 -17.64 7.41 -5.73
N GLY A 35 -16.54 8.03 -6.17
CA GLY A 35 -15.76 7.60 -7.31
C GLY A 35 -14.41 6.98 -6.99
N ALA A 36 -14.05 6.80 -5.73
CA ALA A 36 -12.81 6.09 -5.34
C ALA A 36 -13.05 5.16 -4.16
N ILE A 37 -12.32 4.06 -4.15
CA ILE A 37 -12.37 3.04 -3.09
C ILE A 37 -11.02 2.93 -2.39
N ASN A 38 -10.99 2.24 -1.27
CA ASN A 38 -9.76 2.05 -0.50
C ASN A 38 -9.12 3.38 -0.05
N PHE A 39 -9.91 4.47 -0.06
CA PHE A 39 -9.46 5.80 0.33
C PHE A 39 -9.51 5.93 1.85
N ARG A 40 -8.38 6.21 2.45
CA ARG A 40 -8.27 6.35 3.91
C ARG A 40 -7.16 7.25 4.36
N ASP A 41 -7.33 7.81 5.56
CA ASP A 41 -6.30 8.50 6.32
C ASP A 41 -5.32 7.49 6.97
N VAL A 42 -4.04 7.75 6.87
CA VAL A 42 -2.97 6.94 7.48
C VAL A 42 -2.66 7.42 8.91
N GLY A 43 -3.32 8.48 9.40
CA GLY A 43 -3.16 9.04 10.74
C GLY A 43 -3.61 8.13 11.88
N GLY A 44 -3.33 8.51 13.11
CA GLY A 44 -3.80 7.87 14.35
C GLY A 44 -3.08 6.58 14.76
N TYR A 45 -2.16 6.04 13.96
CA TYR A 45 -1.37 4.86 14.37
C TYR A 45 -0.36 5.23 15.44
N ALA A 46 -0.32 4.43 16.53
CA ALA A 46 0.65 4.60 17.60
C ALA A 46 2.05 4.16 17.14
N THR A 47 3.05 4.96 17.52
CA THR A 47 4.47 4.66 17.32
C THR A 47 5.06 3.93 18.51
N LYS A 48 6.27 3.38 18.36
CA LYS A 48 6.99 2.66 19.42
C LYS A 48 7.36 3.57 20.61
N ASP A 49 7.44 4.89 20.40
CA ASP A 49 7.74 5.89 21.44
C ASP A 49 6.51 6.56 22.05
N GLY A 50 5.31 6.03 21.76
CA GLY A 50 4.04 6.47 22.36
C GLY A 50 3.36 7.64 21.66
N ARG A 51 3.98 8.25 20.65
CA ARG A 51 3.34 9.27 19.81
C ARG A 51 2.36 8.63 18.82
N HIS A 52 1.63 9.47 18.11
CA HIS A 52 0.70 9.01 17.08
C HIS A 52 0.94 9.74 15.75
N VAL A 53 0.73 9.04 14.65
CA VAL A 53 0.71 9.66 13.32
C VAL A 53 -0.43 10.68 13.27
N LYS A 54 -0.14 11.91 12.85
CA LYS A 54 -1.15 12.98 12.75
C LYS A 54 -2.24 12.61 11.74
N TRP A 55 -3.48 12.86 12.11
CA TRP A 55 -4.61 12.78 11.18
C TRP A 55 -4.58 13.91 10.16
N GLY A 56 -5.17 13.67 8.99
CA GLY A 56 -5.36 14.69 7.97
C GLY A 56 -4.09 15.08 7.21
N LYS A 57 -3.03 14.28 7.26
CA LYS A 57 -1.74 14.64 6.62
C LYS A 57 -1.33 13.67 5.51
N ILE A 58 -1.67 12.41 5.64
CA ILE A 58 -1.25 11.36 4.70
C ILE A 58 -2.45 10.49 4.38
N TYR A 59 -2.79 10.41 3.11
CA TYR A 59 -3.90 9.59 2.60
C TYR A 59 -3.40 8.58 1.59
N ARG A 60 -4.11 7.47 1.47
CA ARG A 60 -3.87 6.46 0.45
C ARG A 60 -5.17 6.04 -0.21
N SER A 61 -5.13 5.63 -1.50
CA SER A 61 -6.31 5.28 -2.27
C SER A 61 -6.04 4.23 -3.36
N ALA A 62 -7.11 3.73 -3.96
CA ALA A 62 -7.11 3.22 -5.33
C ALA A 62 -7.15 4.38 -6.33
N GLU A 63 -7.27 4.09 -7.64
CA GLU A 63 -7.30 5.08 -8.71
C GLU A 63 -8.43 6.12 -8.55
N LEU A 64 -8.22 7.30 -9.11
CA LEU A 64 -9.04 8.49 -8.92
C LEU A 64 -9.83 8.91 -10.17
N ASN A 65 -9.86 8.08 -11.19
CA ASN A 65 -10.45 8.41 -12.50
C ASN A 65 -11.97 8.65 -12.46
N ASN A 66 -12.67 8.05 -11.51
CA ASN A 66 -14.12 8.14 -11.39
C ASN A 66 -14.59 9.15 -10.33
N LEU A 67 -13.69 9.98 -9.77
CA LEU A 67 -14.08 10.98 -8.80
C LEU A 67 -15.18 11.91 -9.35
N THR A 68 -16.18 12.18 -8.51
CA THR A 68 -17.24 13.15 -8.80
C THR A 68 -16.79 14.55 -8.36
N ASP A 69 -17.54 15.58 -8.77
CA ASP A 69 -17.27 16.96 -8.31
C ASP A 69 -17.39 17.08 -6.78
N ALA A 70 -18.30 16.35 -6.17
CA ALA A 70 -18.45 16.28 -4.72
C ALA A 70 -17.21 15.63 -4.05
N ASP A 71 -16.64 14.61 -4.66
CA ASP A 71 -15.40 14.00 -4.21
C ASP A 71 -14.21 14.97 -4.32
N LEU A 72 -14.10 15.67 -5.46
CA LEU A 72 -13.05 16.66 -5.67
C LEU A 72 -13.10 17.79 -4.64
N LEU A 73 -14.30 18.29 -4.35
CA LEU A 73 -14.51 19.28 -3.29
C LEU A 73 -14.10 18.72 -1.93
N LYS A 74 -14.43 17.47 -1.64
CA LYS A 74 -14.02 16.81 -0.40
C LYS A 74 -12.51 16.66 -0.29
N LEU A 75 -11.83 16.27 -1.34
CA LEU A 75 -10.36 16.19 -1.37
C LEU A 75 -9.72 17.58 -1.13
N GLN A 76 -10.31 18.62 -1.69
CA GLN A 76 -9.87 19.98 -1.45
C GLN A 76 -10.05 20.37 0.02
N GLN A 77 -11.19 20.05 0.65
CA GLN A 77 -11.45 20.28 2.08
C GLN A 77 -10.50 19.48 2.99
N LEU A 78 -10.04 18.32 2.56
CA LEU A 78 -9.01 17.52 3.23
C LEU A 78 -7.59 18.11 3.08
N GLY A 79 -7.42 19.22 2.36
CA GLY A 79 -6.14 19.86 2.15
C GLY A 79 -5.19 19.09 1.22
N ILE A 80 -5.70 18.20 0.37
CA ILE A 80 -4.87 17.43 -0.57
C ILE A 80 -4.20 18.42 -1.55
N ALA A 81 -2.89 18.58 -1.41
CA ALA A 81 -2.09 19.45 -2.29
C ALA A 81 -1.13 18.67 -3.20
N ARG A 82 -0.86 17.42 -2.88
CA ARG A 82 -0.03 16.50 -3.68
C ARG A 82 -0.73 15.17 -3.89
N VAL A 83 -0.61 14.66 -5.10
CA VAL A 83 -1.13 13.33 -5.49
C VAL A 83 0.00 12.57 -6.18
N ASP A 84 0.57 11.58 -5.51
CA ASP A 84 1.60 10.70 -6.05
C ASP A 84 0.94 9.48 -6.71
N ASP A 85 1.06 9.37 -8.03
CA ASP A 85 0.50 8.27 -8.80
C ASP A 85 1.58 7.22 -9.13
N PHE A 86 1.42 6.02 -8.56
CA PHE A 86 2.35 4.90 -8.79
C PHE A 86 2.01 4.06 -10.02
N ARG A 87 1.06 4.46 -10.82
CA ARG A 87 0.68 3.75 -12.05
C ARG A 87 1.64 4.04 -13.20
N GLY A 88 1.80 3.05 -14.07
CA GLY A 88 2.54 3.23 -15.31
C GLY A 88 1.75 4.00 -16.37
N PRO A 89 2.42 4.49 -17.44
CA PRO A 89 1.80 5.31 -18.48
C PRO A 89 0.57 4.66 -19.13
N PHE A 90 0.59 3.35 -19.32
CA PHE A 90 -0.53 2.62 -19.92
C PHE A 90 -1.77 2.62 -19.01
N GLU A 91 -1.59 2.40 -17.70
CA GLU A 91 -2.69 2.44 -16.71
C GLU A 91 -3.29 3.85 -16.64
N VAL A 92 -2.44 4.88 -16.60
CA VAL A 92 -2.87 6.28 -16.57
C VAL A 92 -3.66 6.66 -17.82
N LYS A 93 -3.22 6.20 -19.02
CA LYS A 93 -3.92 6.44 -20.27
C LYS A 93 -5.32 5.81 -20.31
N LEU A 94 -5.47 4.62 -19.71
CA LEU A 94 -6.77 3.93 -19.65
C LEU A 94 -7.73 4.56 -18.63
N ALA A 95 -7.19 5.09 -17.54
CA ALA A 95 -7.98 5.63 -16.42
C ALA A 95 -7.33 6.92 -15.88
N PRO A 96 -7.38 8.04 -16.62
CA PRO A 96 -6.76 9.30 -16.19
C PRO A 96 -7.43 9.82 -14.93
N ASP A 97 -6.60 10.25 -13.95
CA ASP A 97 -7.10 10.76 -12.69
C ASP A 97 -7.84 12.09 -12.86
N LYS A 98 -8.83 12.27 -12.00
CA LYS A 98 -9.37 13.57 -11.64
C LYS A 98 -8.77 13.99 -10.30
N ILE A 99 -8.24 15.20 -10.24
CA ILE A 99 -7.62 15.74 -9.02
C ILE A 99 -8.19 17.13 -8.71
N PRO A 100 -8.17 17.58 -7.44
CA PRO A 100 -8.56 18.95 -7.09
C PRO A 100 -7.72 19.99 -7.84
N LEU A 101 -8.32 21.12 -8.19
CA LEU A 101 -7.65 22.21 -8.92
C LEU A 101 -6.37 22.71 -8.23
N ASN A 102 -6.31 22.67 -6.91
CA ASN A 102 -5.18 23.16 -6.13
C ASN A 102 -4.16 22.05 -5.81
N ALA A 103 -4.35 20.85 -6.32
CA ALA A 103 -3.42 19.74 -6.14
C ALA A 103 -2.49 19.60 -7.35
N THR A 104 -1.25 19.19 -7.09
CA THR A 104 -0.30 18.80 -8.13
C THR A 104 -0.15 17.30 -8.13
N ARG A 105 -0.33 16.66 -9.30
CA ARG A 105 -0.06 15.24 -9.49
C ARG A 105 1.39 15.05 -9.92
N ILE A 106 2.02 14.01 -9.36
CA ILE A 106 3.38 13.57 -9.67
C ILE A 106 3.32 12.12 -10.12
N ASP A 107 3.85 11.84 -11.30
CA ASP A 107 3.95 10.48 -11.82
C ASP A 107 5.19 9.79 -11.25
N LEU A 108 4.95 8.71 -10.48
CA LEU A 108 5.98 7.89 -9.84
C LEU A 108 5.76 6.41 -10.17
N PRO A 109 5.83 6.01 -11.46
CA PRO A 109 5.52 4.65 -11.87
C PRO A 109 6.36 3.63 -11.08
N SER A 110 5.68 2.62 -10.53
CA SER A 110 6.26 1.72 -9.52
C SER A 110 6.06 0.26 -9.88
N GLY A 111 6.68 -0.22 -10.96
CA GLY A 111 6.67 -1.62 -11.38
C GLY A 111 5.63 -1.94 -12.45
N SER A 112 5.04 -0.93 -13.05
CA SER A 112 4.15 -1.06 -14.21
C SER A 112 4.59 -0.17 -15.38
N GLU A 113 5.84 0.24 -15.39
CA GLU A 113 6.42 1.14 -16.40
C GLU A 113 6.27 0.59 -17.82
N HIS A 114 6.35 -0.73 -17.94
CA HIS A 114 6.31 -1.47 -19.22
C HIS A 114 5.04 -2.32 -19.40
N ILE A 115 4.03 -2.13 -18.56
CA ILE A 115 2.72 -2.78 -18.78
C ILE A 115 2.10 -2.15 -20.03
N GLY A 116 1.68 -3.01 -20.95
CA GLY A 116 1.12 -2.56 -22.23
C GLY A 116 2.10 -2.61 -23.40
N ASP A 117 3.41 -2.79 -23.15
CA ASP A 117 4.37 -3.07 -24.19
C ASP A 117 4.10 -4.44 -24.83
N SER A 118 4.15 -4.51 -26.15
CA SER A 118 3.96 -5.75 -26.89
C SER A 118 5.02 -6.78 -26.47
N GLY A 119 4.57 -7.86 -25.82
CA GLY A 119 5.46 -8.93 -25.36
C GLY A 119 5.75 -8.95 -23.87
N SER A 120 5.10 -8.10 -23.05
CA SER A 120 5.28 -8.14 -21.60
C SER A 120 5.00 -9.55 -21.04
N SER A 121 5.97 -10.13 -20.33
CA SER A 121 5.87 -11.49 -19.77
C SER A 121 4.79 -11.58 -18.68
N PHE A 122 4.24 -10.45 -18.25
CA PHE A 122 3.23 -10.32 -17.21
C PHE A 122 1.96 -11.12 -17.55
N SER A 123 1.40 -10.94 -18.75
CA SER A 123 0.17 -11.64 -19.14
C SER A 123 0.37 -13.15 -19.24
N LYS A 124 1.52 -13.61 -19.76
CA LYS A 124 1.83 -15.05 -19.91
C LYS A 124 2.03 -15.75 -18.55
N THR A 125 2.62 -15.04 -17.58
CA THR A 125 2.84 -15.55 -16.23
C THR A 125 1.55 -15.59 -15.41
N MET A 126 0.66 -14.61 -15.60
CA MET A 126 -0.67 -14.57 -14.99
C MET A 126 -1.54 -15.75 -15.42
N MET A 127 -1.50 -16.13 -16.67
CA MET A 127 -2.32 -17.22 -17.24
C MET A 127 -1.86 -18.62 -16.79
N LYS A 128 -0.65 -18.79 -16.25
CA LYS A 128 -0.06 -20.08 -15.88
C LYS A 128 -0.32 -20.52 -14.43
N GLY A 129 -1.29 -19.95 -13.73
CA GLY A 129 -1.68 -20.37 -12.38
C GLY A 129 -0.70 -20.07 -11.24
N ASN A 130 0.34 -19.26 -11.46
CA ASN A 130 1.39 -19.00 -10.49
C ASN A 130 1.29 -17.57 -9.85
N GLY A 131 0.05 -17.16 -9.50
CA GLY A 131 -0.22 -15.84 -8.92
C GLY A 131 0.60 -15.53 -7.66
N ASP A 132 0.83 -16.52 -6.79
CA ASP A 132 1.65 -16.33 -5.60
C ASP A 132 3.11 -16.00 -5.94
N LEU A 133 3.71 -16.72 -6.89
CA LEU A 133 5.09 -16.48 -7.30
C LEU A 133 5.24 -15.10 -7.95
N LEU A 134 4.28 -14.71 -8.78
CA LEU A 134 4.26 -13.38 -9.39
C LEU A 134 4.23 -12.28 -8.32
N MET A 135 3.33 -12.40 -7.35
CA MET A 135 3.20 -11.45 -6.25
C MET A 135 4.46 -11.43 -5.37
N LEU A 136 4.99 -12.59 -4.99
CA LEU A 136 6.21 -12.68 -4.19
C LEU A 136 7.41 -12.06 -4.92
N ASN A 137 7.58 -12.30 -6.21
CA ASN A 137 8.63 -11.70 -7.03
C ASN A 137 8.47 -10.16 -7.08
N PHE A 138 7.26 -9.65 -7.27
CA PHE A 138 6.99 -8.22 -7.27
C PHE A 138 7.39 -7.58 -5.93
N TYR A 139 6.94 -8.15 -4.81
CA TYR A 139 7.21 -7.59 -3.48
C TYR A 139 8.66 -7.76 -3.02
N SER A 140 9.35 -8.82 -3.43
CA SER A 140 10.75 -9.05 -3.06
C SER A 140 11.76 -8.27 -3.91
N ASN A 141 11.35 -7.72 -5.06
CA ASN A 141 12.20 -6.92 -5.93
C ASN A 141 12.32 -5.49 -5.39
N THR A 142 13.21 -5.27 -4.44
CA THR A 142 13.43 -3.98 -3.79
C THR A 142 14.39 -3.06 -4.52
N ALA A 143 15.12 -3.55 -5.54
CA ALA A 143 16.10 -2.78 -6.28
C ALA A 143 15.57 -1.45 -6.85
N PRO A 144 14.37 -1.38 -7.46
CA PRO A 144 13.87 -0.13 -8.01
C PRO A 144 13.19 0.80 -6.98
N PHE A 145 13.06 0.42 -5.72
CA PHE A 145 12.32 1.20 -4.72
C PHE A 145 12.91 2.59 -4.45
N ALA A 146 14.24 2.74 -4.58
CA ALA A 146 14.89 4.04 -4.44
C ALA A 146 14.29 5.08 -5.39
N ASN A 147 14.15 4.74 -6.64
CA ASN A 147 13.60 5.64 -7.66
C ASN A 147 12.10 5.84 -7.50
N ARG A 148 11.37 4.84 -6.98
CA ARG A 148 9.92 4.85 -6.86
C ARG A 148 9.41 5.55 -5.61
N TYR A 149 10.07 5.36 -4.47
CA TYR A 149 9.54 5.81 -3.17
C TYR A 149 10.37 6.91 -2.49
N ARG A 150 11.64 7.10 -2.87
CA ARG A 150 12.42 8.25 -2.38
C ARG A 150 11.76 9.60 -2.69
N PRO A 151 11.15 9.84 -3.87
CA PRO A 151 10.42 11.07 -4.14
C PRO A 151 9.29 11.35 -3.16
N VAL A 152 8.54 10.32 -2.73
CA VAL A 152 7.46 10.45 -1.74
C VAL A 152 7.98 11.02 -0.42
N PHE A 153 9.14 10.55 0.06
CA PHE A 153 9.76 11.10 1.27
C PHE A 153 10.24 12.53 1.10
N LYS A 154 10.72 12.89 -0.10
CA LYS A 154 11.06 14.30 -0.42
C LYS A 154 9.83 15.19 -0.33
N GLU A 155 8.71 14.75 -0.93
CA GLU A 155 7.44 15.49 -0.87
C GLU A 155 6.99 15.66 0.59
N LEU A 156 7.00 14.60 1.40
CA LEU A 156 6.64 14.68 2.81
C LEU A 156 7.53 15.64 3.61
N LEU A 157 8.81 15.76 3.29
CA LEU A 157 9.74 16.69 3.96
C LEU A 157 9.59 18.14 3.52
N GLN A 158 8.97 18.39 2.37
CA GLN A 158 8.83 19.72 1.76
C GLN A 158 7.39 20.25 1.75
N LEU A 159 6.42 19.38 1.97
CA LEU A 159 5.00 19.72 1.95
C LEU A 159 4.70 20.78 3.02
N ASN A 160 3.85 21.75 2.66
CA ASN A 160 3.36 22.73 3.62
C ASN A 160 2.68 22.00 4.79
N PRO A 161 2.96 22.37 6.05
CA PRO A 161 2.38 21.73 7.23
C PRO A 161 0.85 21.69 7.26
N ASP A 162 0.18 22.62 6.57
CA ASP A 162 -1.29 22.67 6.48
C ASP A 162 -1.86 21.81 5.34
N SER A 163 -1.00 21.28 4.48
CA SER A 163 -1.36 20.45 3.35
C SER A 163 -1.30 18.95 3.67
N ALA A 164 -1.91 18.15 2.80
CA ALA A 164 -1.89 16.69 2.85
C ALA A 164 -1.36 16.08 1.55
N LEU A 165 -0.69 14.95 1.69
CA LEU A 165 -0.27 14.07 0.61
C LEU A 165 -1.28 12.94 0.44
N LEU A 166 -1.69 12.70 -0.81
CA LEU A 166 -2.39 11.49 -1.24
C LEU A 166 -1.46 10.68 -2.15
N PHE A 167 -1.33 9.39 -1.93
CA PHE A 167 -0.66 8.51 -2.88
C PHE A 167 -1.53 7.32 -3.23
N HIS A 168 -1.44 6.85 -4.47
CA HIS A 168 -2.29 5.78 -4.96
C HIS A 168 -1.65 4.95 -6.08
N CYS A 169 -2.32 3.88 -6.44
CA CYS A 169 -2.11 3.12 -7.67
C CYS A 169 -3.47 2.63 -8.18
N THR A 170 -3.54 1.66 -9.06
CA THR A 170 -4.82 1.13 -9.57
C THR A 170 -5.71 0.56 -8.46
N ALA A 171 -5.22 -0.40 -7.68
CA ALA A 171 -5.98 -1.02 -6.58
C ALA A 171 -5.78 -0.35 -5.22
N GLY A 172 -4.77 0.51 -5.07
CA GLY A 172 -4.36 1.02 -3.76
C GLY A 172 -3.80 -0.06 -2.81
N LYS A 173 -3.42 -1.23 -3.36
CA LYS A 173 -3.01 -2.42 -2.61
C LYS A 173 -1.49 -2.58 -2.54
N ASP A 174 -0.86 -2.88 -3.67
CA ASP A 174 0.53 -3.34 -3.72
C ASP A 174 1.54 -2.19 -3.65
N ARG A 175 1.65 -1.40 -4.70
CA ARG A 175 2.55 -0.23 -4.79
C ARG A 175 2.29 0.77 -3.66
N THR A 176 1.04 1.09 -3.47
CA THR A 176 0.53 1.95 -2.38
C THR A 176 0.76 1.31 -1.01
N GLY A 177 0.62 -0.02 -0.89
CA GLY A 177 0.86 -0.76 0.35
C GLY A 177 2.33 -0.73 0.78
N ILE A 178 3.26 -0.89 -0.16
CA ILE A 178 4.69 -0.79 0.08
C ILE A 178 5.06 0.64 0.52
N ALA A 179 4.57 1.67 -0.20
CA ALA A 179 4.80 3.07 0.17
C ALA A 179 4.32 3.38 1.59
N ALA A 180 3.07 3.00 1.92
CA ALA A 180 2.51 3.18 3.26
C ALA A 180 3.34 2.47 4.33
N ALA A 181 3.77 1.23 4.07
CA ALA A 181 4.57 0.46 5.00
C ALA A 181 5.94 1.11 5.29
N LEU A 182 6.61 1.62 4.27
CA LEU A 182 7.89 2.33 4.41
C LEU A 182 7.72 3.66 5.17
N ILE A 183 6.65 4.42 4.87
CA ILE A 183 6.33 5.69 5.56
C ILE A 183 6.04 5.42 7.04
N LEU A 184 5.14 4.49 7.35
CA LEU A 184 4.79 4.13 8.72
C LEU A 184 5.99 3.61 9.50
N TYR A 185 6.88 2.83 8.87
CA TYR A 185 8.11 2.38 9.51
C TYR A 185 9.06 3.55 9.82
N ALA A 186 9.25 4.49 8.88
CA ALA A 186 10.06 5.70 9.09
C ALA A 186 9.52 6.57 10.24
N LEU A 187 8.19 6.63 10.39
CA LEU A 187 7.52 7.32 11.49
C LEU A 187 7.63 6.56 12.83
N GLY A 188 8.09 5.32 12.83
CA GLY A 188 8.28 4.52 14.05
C GLY A 188 7.07 3.70 14.48
N VAL A 189 6.09 3.48 13.60
CA VAL A 189 4.97 2.56 13.84
C VAL A 189 5.50 1.12 13.89
N ASN A 190 4.95 0.28 14.77
CA ASN A 190 5.38 -1.10 14.87
C ASN A 190 4.89 -1.96 13.68
N GLU A 191 5.65 -3.01 13.36
CA GLU A 191 5.44 -3.85 12.17
C GLU A 191 4.07 -4.55 12.16
N LYS A 192 3.55 -4.94 13.32
CA LYS A 192 2.22 -5.55 13.44
C LYS A 192 1.12 -4.56 13.04
N THR A 193 1.27 -3.28 13.40
CA THR A 193 0.32 -2.23 13.01
C THR A 193 0.44 -1.89 11.52
N ILE A 194 1.67 -1.84 10.98
CA ILE A 194 1.92 -1.67 9.55
C ILE A 194 1.24 -2.79 8.74
N MET A 195 1.40 -4.04 9.18
CA MET A 195 0.74 -5.18 8.55
C MET A 195 -0.79 -5.08 8.61
N ARG A 196 -1.36 -4.59 9.73
CA ARG A 196 -2.81 -4.38 9.85
C ARG A 196 -3.32 -3.31 8.88
N ASP A 197 -2.59 -2.18 8.70
CA ASP A 197 -2.97 -1.20 7.68
C ASP A 197 -2.97 -1.81 6.27
N TYR A 198 -1.94 -2.59 5.94
CA TYR A 198 -1.85 -3.25 4.65
C TYR A 198 -3.02 -4.21 4.40
N LEU A 199 -3.32 -5.09 5.37
CA LEU A 199 -4.39 -6.07 5.29
C LEU A 199 -5.79 -5.45 5.30
N ALA A 200 -5.95 -4.26 5.91
CA ALA A 200 -7.21 -3.50 5.88
C ALA A 200 -7.67 -3.18 4.45
N THR A 201 -6.78 -3.24 3.46
CA THR A 201 -7.13 -3.17 2.03
C THR A 201 -8.21 -4.17 1.65
N ASN A 202 -8.22 -5.37 2.22
CA ASN A 202 -9.25 -6.39 1.95
C ASN A 202 -10.64 -5.95 2.44
N TYR A 203 -10.70 -5.24 3.58
CA TYR A 203 -11.94 -4.64 4.09
C TYR A 203 -12.46 -3.57 3.13
N TYR A 204 -11.63 -2.58 2.76
CA TYR A 204 -12.04 -1.47 1.91
C TYR A 204 -12.34 -1.86 0.47
N ARG A 205 -11.89 -3.03 0.03
CA ARG A 205 -12.05 -3.53 -1.35
C ARG A 205 -12.90 -4.78 -1.45
N THR A 206 -13.65 -5.16 -0.42
CA THR A 206 -14.39 -6.43 -0.39
C THR A 206 -15.23 -6.62 -1.66
N SER A 207 -16.06 -5.65 -2.02
CA SER A 207 -16.94 -5.73 -3.21
C SER A 207 -16.14 -5.77 -4.52
N GLU A 208 -15.12 -4.91 -4.65
CA GLU A 208 -14.31 -4.81 -5.86
C GLU A 208 -13.39 -6.00 -6.05
N ASN A 209 -12.91 -6.60 -4.97
CA ASN A 209 -12.14 -7.83 -5.04
C ASN A 209 -13.00 -8.98 -5.58
N GLU A 210 -14.24 -9.14 -5.12
CA GLU A 210 -15.15 -10.17 -5.62
C GLU A 210 -15.50 -9.95 -7.10
N LYS A 211 -15.74 -8.71 -7.51
CA LYS A 211 -15.95 -8.35 -8.93
C LYS A 211 -14.73 -8.68 -9.78
N ALA A 212 -13.53 -8.33 -9.30
CA ALA A 212 -12.27 -8.60 -10.01
C ALA A 212 -12.02 -10.10 -10.13
N ILE A 213 -12.22 -10.87 -9.05
CA ILE A 213 -12.10 -12.33 -9.05
C ILE A 213 -13.05 -12.94 -10.06
N SER A 214 -14.34 -12.58 -9.98
CA SER A 214 -15.36 -13.06 -10.92
C SER A 214 -15.02 -12.71 -12.38
N GLY A 215 -14.52 -11.50 -12.62
CA GLY A 215 -14.06 -11.07 -13.94
C GLY A 215 -12.87 -11.89 -14.45
N MET A 216 -11.88 -12.16 -13.59
CA MET A 216 -10.72 -13.00 -13.96
C MET A 216 -11.11 -14.43 -14.30
N VAL A 217 -12.01 -15.02 -13.50
CA VAL A 217 -12.52 -16.38 -13.77
C VAL A 217 -13.30 -16.42 -15.09
N LYS A 218 -14.26 -15.49 -15.26
CA LYS A 218 -15.16 -15.48 -16.41
C LYS A 218 -14.46 -15.13 -17.73
N ASN A 219 -13.62 -14.10 -17.74
CA ASN A 219 -13.08 -13.52 -18.96
C ASN A 219 -11.74 -14.16 -19.39
N TYR A 220 -10.98 -14.71 -18.44
CA TYR A 220 -9.64 -15.26 -18.69
C TYR A 220 -9.53 -16.75 -18.36
N GLY A 221 -10.59 -17.39 -17.85
CA GLY A 221 -10.56 -18.79 -17.47
C GLY A 221 -9.60 -19.09 -16.30
N MET A 222 -9.29 -18.08 -15.49
CA MET A 222 -8.40 -18.24 -14.34
C MET A 222 -9.11 -19.02 -13.24
N ASP A 223 -8.41 -19.91 -12.52
CA ASP A 223 -8.98 -20.53 -11.34
C ASP A 223 -9.16 -19.50 -10.23
N GLU A 224 -10.25 -19.63 -9.44
CA GLU A 224 -10.63 -18.67 -8.41
C GLU A 224 -9.54 -18.50 -7.34
N ALA A 225 -8.86 -19.57 -6.95
CA ALA A 225 -7.81 -19.52 -5.94
C ALA A 225 -6.62 -18.65 -6.42
N THR A 226 -6.27 -18.72 -7.69
CA THR A 226 -5.25 -17.87 -8.32
C THR A 226 -5.73 -16.42 -8.41
N ALA A 227 -6.98 -16.18 -8.83
CA ALA A 227 -7.56 -14.85 -8.86
C ALA A 227 -7.56 -14.18 -7.46
N ARG A 228 -7.94 -14.92 -6.42
CA ARG A 228 -7.86 -14.45 -5.01
C ARG A 228 -6.43 -14.13 -4.57
N LYS A 229 -5.43 -14.92 -4.96
CA LYS A 229 -4.01 -14.63 -4.67
C LYS A 229 -3.55 -13.31 -5.25
N MET A 230 -4.09 -12.91 -6.38
CA MET A 230 -3.73 -11.67 -7.06
C MET A 230 -4.50 -10.45 -6.54
N THR A 231 -5.74 -10.62 -6.11
CA THR A 231 -6.61 -9.52 -5.69
C THR A 231 -6.52 -9.20 -4.21
N GLU A 232 -6.33 -10.20 -3.35
CA GLU A 232 -6.28 -10.03 -1.90
C GLU A 232 -4.89 -9.58 -1.40
N ALA A 233 -4.87 -8.72 -0.39
CA ALA A 233 -3.66 -8.44 0.39
C ALA A 233 -3.37 -9.62 1.31
N LYS A 234 -2.13 -10.14 1.29
CA LYS A 234 -1.68 -11.27 2.12
C LYS A 234 -0.38 -10.94 2.83
N GLU A 235 -0.29 -11.30 4.11
CA GLU A 235 0.87 -11.03 4.95
C GLU A 235 2.20 -11.42 4.28
N LYS A 236 2.22 -12.61 3.64
CA LYS A 236 3.42 -13.13 2.98
C LYS A 236 3.97 -12.20 1.89
N TYR A 237 3.12 -11.41 1.24
CA TYR A 237 3.57 -10.49 0.19
C TYR A 237 4.33 -9.30 0.79
N LEU A 238 3.73 -8.56 1.72
CA LEU A 238 4.43 -7.44 2.35
C LEU A 238 5.65 -7.91 3.15
N ASN A 239 5.57 -9.07 3.81
CA ASN A 239 6.71 -9.69 4.48
C ASN A 239 7.88 -9.97 3.53
N ALA A 240 7.61 -10.38 2.28
CA ALA A 240 8.66 -10.59 1.28
C ALA A 240 9.47 -9.31 1.01
N THR A 241 8.84 -8.12 1.05
CA THR A 241 9.52 -6.83 0.95
C THR A 241 10.48 -6.62 2.12
N PHE A 242 10.01 -6.75 3.36
CA PHE A 242 10.85 -6.53 4.54
C PHE A 242 11.98 -7.57 4.65
N VAL A 243 11.69 -8.85 4.37
CA VAL A 243 12.71 -9.92 4.33
C VAL A 243 13.79 -9.61 3.28
N SER A 244 13.39 -9.16 2.08
CA SER A 244 14.34 -8.79 1.02
C SER A 244 15.21 -7.60 1.43
N ILE A 245 14.62 -6.56 2.03
CA ILE A 245 15.34 -5.39 2.55
C ILE A 245 16.35 -5.83 3.63
N ILE A 246 15.90 -6.61 4.62
CA ILE A 246 16.78 -7.05 5.70
C ILE A 246 17.92 -7.92 5.18
N ARG A 247 17.63 -8.83 4.25
CA ARG A 247 18.64 -9.69 3.62
C ARG A 247 19.73 -8.90 2.89
N GLN A 248 19.35 -7.81 2.21
CA GLN A 248 20.28 -7.02 1.38
C GLN A 248 20.99 -5.92 2.17
N TYR A 249 20.33 -5.33 3.17
CA TYR A 249 20.81 -4.13 3.87
C TYR A 249 20.99 -4.33 5.38
N GLY A 250 20.76 -5.53 5.90
CA GLY A 250 20.89 -5.86 7.32
C GLY A 250 19.69 -5.38 8.15
N THR A 251 19.28 -4.12 8.02
CA THR A 251 18.13 -3.56 8.74
C THR A 251 17.30 -2.62 7.85
N VAL A 252 16.02 -2.45 8.17
CA VAL A 252 15.17 -1.47 7.48
C VAL A 252 15.63 -0.04 7.78
N ASN A 253 16.15 0.25 8.96
CA ASN A 253 16.71 1.58 9.28
C ASN A 253 17.89 1.91 8.38
N HIS A 254 18.83 0.99 8.19
CA HIS A 254 19.96 1.19 7.29
C HIS A 254 19.49 1.36 5.83
N TYR A 255 18.48 0.62 5.41
CA TYR A 255 17.86 0.80 4.11
C TYR A 255 17.23 2.19 3.93
N LEU A 256 16.49 2.69 4.93
CA LEU A 256 15.92 4.03 4.87
C LEU A 256 17.01 5.10 4.77
N GLU A 257 18.12 4.93 5.47
CA GLU A 257 19.24 5.86 5.44
C GLU A 257 20.00 5.79 4.10
N SER A 258 20.50 4.60 3.74
CA SER A 258 21.42 4.44 2.61
C SER A 258 20.73 4.45 1.25
N VAL A 259 19.50 3.95 1.15
CA VAL A 259 18.78 3.79 -0.11
C VAL A 259 17.69 4.84 -0.28
N MET A 260 16.89 5.11 0.75
CA MET A 260 15.85 6.15 0.68
C MET A 260 16.38 7.56 0.92
N GLY A 261 17.63 7.68 1.40
CA GLY A 261 18.26 8.98 1.67
C GLY A 261 17.72 9.69 2.91
N LEU A 262 17.17 8.93 3.86
CA LEU A 262 16.61 9.44 5.11
C LEU A 262 17.65 9.33 6.24
N ASP A 263 18.58 10.27 6.30
CA ASP A 263 19.49 10.36 7.44
C ASP A 263 18.76 10.62 8.77
N LYS A 264 19.48 10.58 9.88
CA LYS A 264 18.91 10.79 11.22
C LYS A 264 18.18 12.14 11.36
N LYS A 265 18.70 13.22 10.72
CA LYS A 265 18.09 14.56 10.77
C LYS A 265 16.78 14.57 9.97
N MET A 266 16.77 13.97 8.78
CA MET A 266 15.58 13.86 7.94
C MET A 266 14.50 13.00 8.60
N LEU A 267 14.87 11.85 9.20
CA LEU A 267 13.93 11.03 9.97
C LEU A 267 13.35 11.80 11.17
N GLN A 268 14.19 12.56 11.90
CA GLN A 268 13.70 13.38 13.00
C GLN A 268 12.76 14.47 12.51
N LYS A 269 13.13 15.19 11.42
CA LYS A 269 12.25 16.18 10.79
C LYS A 269 10.91 15.56 10.37
N LEU A 270 10.92 14.42 9.69
CA LEU A 270 9.72 13.70 9.29
C LEU A 270 8.83 13.40 10.50
N ARG A 271 9.40 12.88 11.59
CA ARG A 271 8.67 12.57 12.82
C ARG A 271 8.12 13.83 13.50
N THR A 272 8.82 14.94 13.47
CA THR A 272 8.33 16.24 13.99
C THR A 272 7.14 16.75 13.17
N LEU A 273 7.18 16.62 11.85
CA LEU A 273 6.11 17.06 10.96
C LEU A 273 4.84 16.20 11.11
N TYR A 274 4.99 14.88 11.24
CA TYR A 274 3.88 13.92 11.11
C TYR A 274 3.49 13.20 12.40
N LEU A 275 4.12 13.45 13.54
CA LEU A 275 3.74 12.87 14.84
C LEU A 275 3.32 13.96 15.82
N ASN A 276 2.37 13.60 16.71
CA ASN A 276 1.90 14.39 17.85
C ASN A 276 2.05 13.61 19.16
#